data_22442fdb8896d3f89a460a94741b4544
#
_entry.id   22442fdb8896d3f89a460a94741b4544
#
_cell.length_a   1.000
_cell.length_b   1.000
_cell.length_c   1.000
_cell.angle_alpha   90.00
_cell.angle_beta   90.00
_cell.angle_gamma   90.00
#
_symmetry.space_group_name_H-M   'P 1'
#
loop_
_entity.id
_entity.type
_entity.pdbx_description
1 polymer ?
#
loop_
_entity_poly.entity_id
_entity_poly.type
_entity_poly.pdbx_seq_one_letter_code
_entity_poly.pdbx_strand_id
1 'polypeptide(L)'
;MKMPERFEFPEGATPIDDCSGLIPVWVHHLHDLNRVEAENILNAQRKYLQGRVGDPQTWFQVKELKVIHQAMFGNVWEWAGVYRKSITSIGINPSLIPTQLAELCLEVSSWSEYPVELTFVEMAARVHHRLVFIHPFENGNGRFSRLIADRFLLAFRCQHPLWPSQLNQEGVVRKDYIKTLKSADKSDYTPLVDFMKKLGATDPSLSELIKSSFYRTHISGEKGLAIVKALLRSGSSPNDQTSNGHRALQLSVKAGFEEIVKLLVTFDADVDTKDKSGLTPFQIAVMQENKVVADFFLSKGAKQQPPPGIGYEKYYKLYRE
;
A
#
# COMPACT_ATOMS: atom_id res chain seq x y z
N MET A 1 14.36 36.39 11.60
CA MET A 1 15.82 36.37 11.35
C MET A 1 16.02 35.67 10.00
N LYS A 2 16.54 36.36 8.97
CA LYS A 2 16.76 35.73 7.67
C LYS A 2 17.95 34.78 7.79
N MET A 3 17.82 33.57 7.18
CA MET A 3 18.97 32.67 7.05
C MET A 3 20.11 33.35 6.27
N PRO A 4 21.39 33.11 6.62
CA PRO A 4 22.50 33.61 5.81
C PRO A 4 22.47 33.02 4.40
N GLU A 5 22.89 33.80 3.39
CA GLU A 5 22.80 33.56 1.94
C GLU A 5 23.53 32.32 1.37
N ARG A 6 23.82 31.28 2.17
CA ARG A 6 24.64 30.13 1.79
C ARG A 6 23.94 28.79 1.78
N PHE A 7 22.61 28.78 1.65
CA PHE A 7 21.87 27.50 1.57
C PHE A 7 21.48 27.20 0.14
N GLU A 8 22.18 26.28 -0.49
CA GLU A 8 21.75 25.68 -1.74
C GLU A 8 20.66 24.64 -1.41
N PHE A 9 19.46 24.84 -1.95
CA PHE A 9 18.37 23.91 -1.82
C PHE A 9 18.25 23.04 -3.08
N PRO A 10 18.02 21.73 -2.96
CA PRO A 10 17.88 20.86 -4.13
C PRO A 10 16.65 21.23 -4.96
N GLU A 11 16.66 20.95 -6.27
CA GLU A 11 15.53 21.15 -7.19
C GLU A 11 14.24 20.53 -6.61
N GLY A 12 13.16 21.31 -6.59
CA GLY A 12 11.88 20.90 -6.01
C GLY A 12 11.85 20.87 -4.47
N ALA A 13 12.87 21.39 -3.78
CA ALA A 13 12.75 21.70 -2.37
C ALA A 13 12.11 23.08 -2.22
N THR A 14 11.27 23.25 -1.19
CA THR A 14 10.84 24.60 -0.79
C THR A 14 11.99 25.23 -0.03
N PRO A 15 12.60 26.32 -0.53
CA PRO A 15 13.64 27.02 0.22
C PRO A 15 13.08 27.50 1.56
N ILE A 16 13.89 27.43 2.61
CA ILE A 16 13.54 28.05 3.88
C ILE A 16 14.14 29.44 3.85
N ASP A 17 13.42 30.39 3.27
CA ASP A 17 13.84 31.78 3.18
C ASP A 17 13.63 32.53 4.50
N ASP A 18 12.83 31.96 5.40
CA ASP A 18 12.45 32.55 6.68
C ASP A 18 12.58 31.52 7.81
N CYS A 19 13.38 31.85 8.81
CA CYS A 19 13.51 31.10 10.06
C CYS A 19 12.52 31.56 11.14
N SER A 20 11.54 32.39 10.79
CA SER A 20 10.44 32.69 11.68
C SER A 20 9.68 31.41 12.00
N GLY A 21 9.46 31.12 13.27
CA GLY A 21 8.86 29.87 13.71
C GLY A 21 9.84 28.70 13.96
N LEU A 22 11.16 28.95 13.89
CA LEU A 22 12.14 27.99 14.38
C LEU A 22 12.13 27.97 15.92
N ILE A 23 11.79 26.83 16.51
CA ILE A 23 11.61 26.64 17.95
C ILE A 23 12.96 26.56 18.69
N PRO A 24 13.94 25.72 18.26
CA PRO A 24 15.21 25.60 18.97
C PRO A 24 16.10 26.81 18.74
N VAL A 25 16.22 27.66 19.74
CA VAL A 25 17.01 28.93 19.70
C VAL A 25 18.52 28.72 19.50
N TRP A 26 19.03 27.52 19.72
CA TRP A 26 20.45 27.16 19.58
C TRP A 26 20.83 26.72 18.16
N VAL A 27 19.85 26.53 17.27
CA VAL A 27 20.08 26.14 15.88
C VAL A 27 20.46 27.38 15.06
N HIS A 28 21.74 27.47 14.71
CA HIS A 28 22.30 28.59 13.95
C HIS A 28 22.82 28.19 12.57
N HIS A 29 22.97 26.89 12.31
CA HIS A 29 23.50 26.36 11.06
C HIS A 29 22.55 25.32 10.43
N LEU A 30 22.58 25.20 9.09
CA LEU A 30 21.79 24.21 8.35
C LEU A 30 22.07 22.78 8.81
N HIS A 31 23.30 22.46 9.13
CA HIS A 31 23.70 21.16 9.67
C HIS A 31 22.94 20.82 10.96
N ASP A 32 22.83 21.76 11.88
CA ASP A 32 22.12 21.59 13.15
C ASP A 32 20.62 21.42 12.89
N LEU A 33 20.04 22.25 12.01
CA LEU A 33 18.66 22.14 11.60
C LEU A 33 18.36 20.76 11.01
N ASN A 34 19.17 20.30 10.04
CA ASN A 34 19.01 19.00 9.42
C ASN A 34 19.08 17.85 10.44
N ARG A 35 19.97 17.97 11.45
CA ARG A 35 20.09 16.97 12.52
C ARG A 35 18.84 16.90 13.38
N VAL A 36 18.33 18.05 13.85
CA VAL A 36 17.11 18.08 14.71
C VAL A 36 15.88 17.63 13.94
N GLU A 37 15.73 18.03 12.68
CA GLU A 37 14.65 17.55 11.83
C GLU A 37 14.74 16.03 11.60
N ALA A 38 15.94 15.52 11.31
CA ALA A 38 16.12 14.07 11.10
C ALA A 38 15.76 13.27 12.35
N GLU A 39 16.16 13.72 13.54
CA GLU A 39 15.82 13.08 14.81
C GLU A 39 14.30 13.08 15.06
N ASN A 40 13.66 14.22 14.82
CA ASN A 40 12.21 14.36 15.01
C ASN A 40 11.42 13.46 14.04
N ILE A 41 11.84 13.40 12.77
CA ILE A 41 11.28 12.52 11.75
C ILE A 41 11.47 11.04 12.13
N LEU A 42 12.65 10.65 12.61
CA LEU A 42 12.91 9.29 13.05
C LEU A 42 11.99 8.88 14.21
N ASN A 43 11.75 9.78 15.16
CA ASN A 43 10.81 9.54 16.26
C ASN A 43 9.37 9.38 15.76
N ALA A 44 8.95 10.19 14.78
CA ALA A 44 7.66 10.04 14.13
C ALA A 44 7.56 8.71 13.35
N GLN A 45 8.61 8.32 12.62
CA GLN A 45 8.65 7.02 11.94
C GLN A 45 8.50 5.86 12.93
N ARG A 46 9.24 5.87 14.04
CA ARG A 46 9.08 4.86 15.10
C ARG A 46 7.65 4.80 15.62
N LYS A 47 7.02 5.94 15.86
CA LYS A 47 5.65 6.01 16.38
C LYS A 47 4.62 5.48 15.37
N TYR A 48 4.75 5.80 14.08
CA TYR A 48 3.71 5.57 13.07
C TYR A 48 3.93 4.36 12.17
N LEU A 49 5.17 3.85 12.11
CA LEU A 49 5.51 2.68 11.29
C LEU A 49 5.80 1.42 12.11
N GLN A 50 5.98 1.52 13.44
CA GLN A 50 6.19 0.34 14.28
C GLN A 50 4.87 -0.19 14.82
N GLY A 51 4.80 -1.53 14.96
CA GLY A 51 3.62 -2.20 15.46
C GLY A 51 2.54 -2.42 14.41
N ARG A 52 1.32 -2.71 14.87
CA ARG A 52 0.18 -2.95 13.99
C ARG A 52 -0.45 -1.62 13.56
N VAL A 53 -0.35 -1.32 12.29
CA VAL A 53 -1.08 -0.21 11.68
C VAL A 53 -2.53 -0.64 11.46
N GLY A 54 -3.48 0.18 11.91
CA GLY A 54 -4.91 -0.05 11.69
C GLY A 54 -5.33 0.20 10.24
N ASP A 55 -6.60 -0.14 9.93
CA ASP A 55 -7.20 0.14 8.62
C ASP A 55 -7.08 1.62 8.26
N PRO A 56 -6.69 1.99 7.02
CA PRO A 56 -6.63 3.38 6.56
C PRO A 56 -7.91 4.17 6.81
N GLN A 57 -9.08 3.57 6.73
CA GLN A 57 -10.36 4.25 7.07
C GLN A 57 -10.35 4.88 8.46
N THR A 58 -9.64 4.29 9.41
CA THR A 58 -9.63 4.76 10.80
C THR A 58 -8.68 5.92 11.06
N TRP A 59 -7.62 6.04 10.25
CA TRP A 59 -6.57 7.03 10.50
C TRP A 59 -6.28 7.95 9.32
N PHE A 60 -6.65 7.59 8.08
CA PHE A 60 -6.41 8.45 6.91
C PHE A 60 -7.47 9.56 6.84
N GLN A 61 -7.36 10.50 7.75
CA GLN A 61 -8.28 11.64 7.90
C GLN A 61 -7.49 12.92 8.02
N VAL A 62 -8.06 14.02 7.56
CA VAL A 62 -7.42 15.35 7.55
C VAL A 62 -6.79 15.72 8.89
N LYS A 63 -7.52 15.47 10.00
CA LYS A 63 -7.01 15.75 11.35
C LYS A 63 -5.75 14.94 11.65
N GLU A 64 -5.75 13.65 11.35
CA GLU A 64 -4.62 12.77 11.64
C GLU A 64 -3.42 13.08 10.74
N LEU A 65 -3.64 13.40 9.47
CA LEU A 65 -2.58 13.83 8.55
C LEU A 65 -1.84 15.07 9.08
N LYS A 66 -2.56 16.04 9.66
CA LYS A 66 -1.97 17.21 10.31
C LYS A 66 -1.18 16.84 11.58
N VAL A 67 -1.72 15.94 12.41
CA VAL A 67 -1.07 15.43 13.61
C VAL A 67 0.23 14.68 13.27
N ILE A 68 0.23 13.89 12.21
CA ILE A 68 1.44 13.18 11.74
C ILE A 68 2.50 14.19 11.29
N HIS A 69 2.13 15.19 10.49
CA HIS A 69 3.08 16.22 10.08
C HIS A 69 3.61 17.02 11.28
N GLN A 70 2.77 17.34 12.24
CA GLN A 70 3.19 17.98 13.48
C GLN A 70 4.16 17.08 14.29
N ALA A 71 3.93 15.78 14.35
CA ALA A 71 4.86 14.85 15.01
C ALA A 71 6.21 14.77 14.30
N MET A 72 6.26 14.98 12.97
CA MET A 72 7.52 14.99 12.20
C MET A 72 8.34 16.27 12.38
N PHE A 73 7.71 17.40 12.66
CA PHE A 73 8.36 18.71 12.58
C PHE A 73 8.09 19.64 13.78
N GLY A 74 7.15 19.30 14.66
CA GLY A 74 6.61 20.19 15.70
C GLY A 74 7.54 20.54 16.83
N ASN A 75 8.65 19.80 17.03
CA ASN A 75 9.70 20.20 17.98
C ASN A 75 10.71 21.15 17.35
N VAL A 76 10.61 21.38 16.06
CA VAL A 76 11.53 22.22 15.28
C VAL A 76 10.83 23.47 14.75
N TRP A 77 9.56 23.35 14.34
CA TRP A 77 8.85 24.39 13.64
C TRP A 77 7.45 24.65 14.18
N GLU A 78 7.12 25.91 14.47
CA GLU A 78 5.78 26.34 14.92
C GLU A 78 4.68 26.07 13.89
N TRP A 79 5.01 26.15 12.59
CA TRP A 79 4.04 25.89 11.50
C TRP A 79 3.76 24.42 11.25
N ALA A 80 4.42 23.49 11.96
CA ALA A 80 4.20 22.07 11.78
C ALA A 80 2.72 21.67 11.98
N GLY A 81 2.16 20.94 11.02
CA GLY A 81 0.74 20.56 11.04
C GLY A 81 -0.25 21.68 10.65
N VAL A 82 0.26 22.89 10.32
CA VAL A 82 -0.56 24.02 9.86
C VAL A 82 -0.44 24.14 8.34
N TYR A 83 -1.57 24.35 7.65
CA TYR A 83 -1.56 24.57 6.20
C TYR A 83 -0.78 25.83 5.84
N ARG A 84 0.01 25.75 4.77
CA ARG A 84 0.65 26.92 4.20
C ARG A 84 -0.38 27.95 3.71
N LYS A 85 0.00 29.19 3.77
CA LYS A 85 -0.78 30.32 3.25
C LYS A 85 -0.15 30.91 1.99
N SER A 86 1.13 30.65 1.78
CA SER A 86 1.92 31.13 0.64
C SER A 86 1.70 30.27 -0.59
N ILE A 87 1.84 30.88 -1.77
CA ILE A 87 1.94 30.18 -3.04
C ILE A 87 3.40 29.70 -3.15
N THR A 88 3.58 28.41 -3.42
CA THR A 88 4.88 27.77 -3.58
C THR A 88 5.12 27.37 -5.03
N SER A 89 6.36 27.10 -5.40
CA SER A 89 6.72 26.60 -6.74
C SER A 89 6.09 25.23 -7.09
N ILE A 90 5.71 24.48 -6.06
CA ILE A 90 5.04 23.17 -6.16
C ILE A 90 3.79 23.23 -5.29
N GLY A 91 2.72 22.60 -5.78
CA GLY A 91 1.47 22.49 -5.04
C GLY A 91 0.35 23.35 -5.60
N ILE A 92 -0.84 23.11 -5.09
CA ILE A 92 -2.07 23.80 -5.50
C ILE A 92 -2.20 25.16 -4.82
N ASN A 93 -3.21 25.95 -5.23
CA ASN A 93 -3.57 27.18 -4.51
C ASN A 93 -3.88 26.85 -3.03
N PRO A 94 -3.32 27.59 -2.06
CA PRO A 94 -3.53 27.34 -0.63
C PRO A 94 -4.99 27.28 -0.20
N SER A 95 -5.87 28.07 -0.82
CA SER A 95 -7.31 28.07 -0.53
C SER A 95 -8.00 26.72 -0.84
N LEU A 96 -7.42 25.91 -1.73
CA LEU A 96 -7.97 24.61 -2.14
C LEU A 96 -7.46 23.46 -1.29
N ILE A 97 -6.43 23.66 -0.46
CA ILE A 97 -5.81 22.60 0.34
C ILE A 97 -6.82 21.83 1.20
N PRO A 98 -7.71 22.50 1.98
CA PRO A 98 -8.65 21.78 2.83
C PRO A 98 -9.57 20.86 2.03
N THR A 99 -10.11 21.36 0.91
CA THR A 99 -11.02 20.61 0.03
C THR A 99 -10.31 19.42 -0.60
N GLN A 100 -9.13 19.64 -1.20
CA GLN A 100 -8.38 18.60 -1.88
C GLN A 100 -7.86 17.49 -0.93
N LEU A 101 -7.52 17.83 0.30
CA LEU A 101 -7.20 16.83 1.32
C LEU A 101 -8.43 16.05 1.78
N ALA A 102 -9.58 16.70 1.93
CA ALA A 102 -10.83 16.03 2.27
C ALA A 102 -11.26 15.07 1.15
N GLU A 103 -11.17 15.48 -0.12
CA GLU A 103 -11.42 14.63 -1.28
C GLU A 103 -10.50 13.42 -1.31
N LEU A 104 -9.19 13.59 -1.05
CA LEU A 104 -8.24 12.47 -0.97
C LEU A 104 -8.60 11.51 0.17
N CYS A 105 -9.02 12.01 1.32
CA CYS A 105 -9.46 11.16 2.43
C CYS A 105 -10.71 10.36 2.08
N LEU A 106 -11.66 10.96 1.37
CA LEU A 106 -12.86 10.27 0.87
C LEU A 106 -12.50 9.23 -0.18
N GLU A 107 -11.60 9.54 -1.12
CA GLU A 107 -11.10 8.59 -2.11
C GLU A 107 -10.47 7.36 -1.44
N VAL A 108 -9.57 7.56 -0.48
CA VAL A 108 -8.93 6.45 0.25
C VAL A 108 -9.96 5.64 1.05
N SER A 109 -10.95 6.29 1.66
CA SER A 109 -12.04 5.60 2.35
C SER A 109 -12.85 4.75 1.39
N SER A 110 -13.15 5.28 0.19
CA SER A 110 -13.94 4.57 -0.82
C SER A 110 -13.28 3.29 -1.32
N TRP A 111 -11.95 3.20 -1.31
CA TRP A 111 -11.23 1.97 -1.68
C TRP A 111 -11.53 0.78 -0.75
N SER A 112 -11.97 1.06 0.47
CA SER A 112 -12.44 0.03 1.40
C SER A 112 -13.95 -0.27 1.26
N GLU A 113 -14.70 0.55 0.53
CA GLU A 113 -16.15 0.38 0.35
C GLU A 113 -16.51 -0.20 -1.02
N TYR A 114 -15.76 0.18 -2.05
CA TYR A 114 -16.01 -0.20 -3.43
C TYR A 114 -14.87 -1.04 -4.03
N PRO A 115 -15.16 -1.95 -4.98
CA PRO A 115 -14.14 -2.71 -5.65
C PRO A 115 -13.27 -1.81 -6.53
N VAL A 116 -11.94 -1.85 -6.32
CA VAL A 116 -10.95 -1.09 -7.09
C VAL A 116 -9.89 -2.04 -7.62
N GLU A 117 -9.70 -2.06 -8.94
CA GLU A 117 -8.67 -2.90 -9.58
C GLU A 117 -7.29 -2.24 -9.51
N LEU A 118 -6.79 -1.98 -8.30
CA LEU A 118 -5.45 -1.46 -8.02
C LEU A 118 -4.74 -2.39 -7.02
N THR A 119 -3.42 -2.56 -7.19
CA THR A 119 -2.60 -3.18 -6.15
C THR A 119 -2.38 -2.23 -4.98
N PHE A 120 -1.95 -2.73 -3.84
CA PHE A 120 -1.69 -1.87 -2.68
C PHE A 120 -0.53 -0.90 -2.93
N VAL A 121 0.49 -1.33 -3.70
CA VAL A 121 1.60 -0.46 -4.09
C VAL A 121 1.11 0.65 -5.03
N GLU A 122 0.18 0.37 -5.95
CA GLU A 122 -0.45 1.39 -6.79
C GLU A 122 -1.28 2.38 -5.99
N MET A 123 -2.08 1.91 -5.03
CA MET A 123 -2.84 2.76 -4.11
C MET A 123 -1.89 3.68 -3.31
N ALA A 124 -0.81 3.13 -2.75
CA ALA A 124 0.18 3.90 -2.02
C ALA A 124 0.89 4.94 -2.89
N ALA A 125 1.19 4.61 -4.16
CA ALA A 125 1.77 5.54 -5.12
C ALA A 125 0.82 6.71 -5.42
N ARG A 126 -0.49 6.45 -5.56
CA ARG A 126 -1.51 7.49 -5.72
C ARG A 126 -1.60 8.39 -4.50
N VAL A 127 -1.67 7.83 -3.30
CA VAL A 127 -1.66 8.57 -2.04
C VAL A 127 -0.41 9.46 -1.94
N HIS A 128 0.76 8.88 -2.21
CA HIS A 128 2.02 9.59 -2.19
C HIS A 128 2.03 10.78 -3.15
N HIS A 129 1.70 10.53 -4.42
CA HIS A 129 1.65 11.58 -5.45
C HIS A 129 0.64 12.69 -5.10
N ARG A 130 -0.59 12.33 -4.71
CA ARG A 130 -1.64 13.30 -4.36
C ARG A 130 -1.20 14.21 -3.21
N LEU A 131 -0.54 13.68 -2.18
CA LEU A 131 -0.02 14.49 -1.08
C LEU A 131 1.12 15.42 -1.52
N VAL A 132 2.00 14.97 -2.44
CA VAL A 132 3.03 15.82 -3.04
C VAL A 132 2.40 16.91 -3.90
N PHE A 133 1.39 16.57 -4.70
CA PHE A 133 0.68 17.49 -5.59
C PHE A 133 -0.09 18.59 -4.81
N ILE A 134 -0.81 18.19 -3.76
CA ILE A 134 -1.54 19.15 -2.89
C ILE A 134 -0.55 20.07 -2.17
N HIS A 135 0.57 19.53 -1.70
CA HIS A 135 1.64 20.27 -1.00
C HIS A 135 1.10 21.11 0.17
N PRO A 136 0.50 20.46 1.19
CA PRO A 136 -0.35 21.16 2.15
C PRO A 136 0.40 22.04 3.15
N PHE A 137 1.69 21.83 3.40
CA PHE A 137 2.45 22.46 4.47
C PHE A 137 3.55 23.38 3.91
N GLU A 138 4.09 24.27 4.74
CA GLU A 138 5.19 25.18 4.34
C GLU A 138 6.43 24.43 3.89
N ASN A 139 6.79 23.33 4.56
CA ASN A 139 7.91 22.47 4.19
C ASN A 139 7.64 21.01 4.59
N GLY A 140 8.57 20.12 4.23
CA GLY A 140 8.52 18.70 4.63
C GLY A 140 7.55 17.82 3.86
N ASN A 141 6.80 18.36 2.89
CA ASN A 141 5.73 17.63 2.18
C ASN A 141 6.21 16.32 1.51
N GLY A 142 7.40 16.31 0.90
CA GLY A 142 7.94 15.08 0.30
C GLY A 142 8.29 14.00 1.34
N ARG A 143 8.84 14.38 2.50
CA ARG A 143 9.14 13.45 3.61
C ARG A 143 7.85 12.94 4.25
N PHE A 144 6.88 13.83 4.42
CA PHE A 144 5.56 13.51 4.93
C PHE A 144 4.80 12.55 4.02
N SER A 145 4.74 12.83 2.71
CA SER A 145 4.03 11.95 1.76
C SER A 145 4.64 10.55 1.67
N ARG A 146 5.97 10.43 1.79
CA ARG A 146 6.65 9.13 1.89
C ARG A 146 6.24 8.37 3.16
N LEU A 147 6.26 9.02 4.32
CA LEU A 147 5.83 8.40 5.59
C LEU A 147 4.37 7.91 5.53
N ILE A 148 3.48 8.70 4.92
CA ILE A 148 2.08 8.31 4.77
C ILE A 148 1.93 7.12 3.83
N ALA A 149 2.67 7.08 2.70
CA ALA A 149 2.67 5.94 1.80
C ALA A 149 3.19 4.66 2.47
N ASP A 150 4.27 4.77 3.26
CA ASP A 150 4.83 3.66 4.02
C ASP A 150 3.82 3.13 5.05
N ARG A 151 3.18 4.02 5.79
CA ARG A 151 2.12 3.66 6.75
C ARG A 151 0.93 2.99 6.07
N PHE A 152 0.55 3.48 4.88
CA PHE A 152 -0.51 2.88 4.08
C PHE A 152 -0.17 1.45 3.68
N LEU A 153 1.03 1.21 3.16
CA LEU A 153 1.51 -0.14 2.78
C LEU A 153 1.52 -1.09 3.98
N LEU A 154 2.02 -0.64 5.13
CA LEU A 154 2.05 -1.45 6.35
C LEU A 154 0.66 -1.84 6.86
N ALA A 155 -0.37 -1.00 6.65
CA ALA A 155 -1.76 -1.33 6.98
C ALA A 155 -2.24 -2.58 6.23
N PHE A 156 -1.78 -2.78 5.00
CA PHE A 156 -2.07 -3.94 4.16
C PHE A 156 -1.02 -5.06 4.23
N ARG A 157 -0.08 -4.98 5.19
CA ARG A 157 1.02 -5.96 5.36
C ARG A 157 1.96 -6.05 4.17
N CYS A 158 2.02 -5.00 3.37
CA CYS A 158 2.99 -4.83 2.31
C CYS A 158 4.35 -4.42 2.86
N GLN A 159 5.43 -4.70 2.11
CA GLN A 159 6.70 -4.06 2.37
C GLN A 159 6.69 -2.65 1.79
N HIS A 160 7.21 -1.69 2.53
CA HIS A 160 7.35 -0.32 2.05
C HIS A 160 8.74 -0.08 1.42
N PRO A 161 8.88 0.95 0.57
CA PRO A 161 10.16 1.30 -0.04
C PRO A 161 11.21 1.68 1.01
N LEU A 162 12.46 1.36 0.74
CA LEU A 162 13.61 1.91 1.46
C LEU A 162 14.03 3.21 0.76
N TRP A 163 13.42 4.31 1.15
CA TRP A 163 13.67 5.61 0.54
C TRP A 163 15.11 6.06 0.74
N PRO A 164 15.88 6.28 -0.32
CA PRO A 164 17.27 6.70 -0.19
C PRO A 164 17.39 8.14 0.33
N SER A 165 18.39 8.40 1.15
CA SER A 165 18.67 9.74 1.70
C SER A 165 18.94 10.78 0.60
N GLN A 166 19.46 10.34 -0.55
CA GLN A 166 19.73 11.16 -1.74
C GLN A 166 18.47 11.85 -2.31
N LEU A 167 17.26 11.41 -1.95
CA LEU A 167 16.04 12.13 -2.31
C LEU A 167 15.93 13.51 -1.66
N ASN A 168 16.68 13.77 -0.61
CA ASN A 168 16.73 15.06 0.07
C ASN A 168 17.89 15.96 -0.41
N GLN A 169 18.67 15.49 -1.40
CA GLN A 169 19.82 16.18 -1.97
C GLN A 169 19.69 16.27 -3.49
N GLU A 170 20.37 17.22 -4.12
CA GLU A 170 20.49 17.24 -5.57
C GLU A 170 21.23 16.01 -6.09
N GLY A 171 20.79 15.49 -7.23
CA GLY A 171 21.43 14.35 -7.86
C GLY A 171 20.51 13.54 -8.76
N VAL A 172 21.06 12.50 -9.38
CA VAL A 172 20.36 11.66 -10.37
C VAL A 172 19.13 10.98 -9.77
N VAL A 173 19.28 10.42 -8.56
CA VAL A 173 18.18 9.70 -7.88
C VAL A 173 16.97 10.61 -7.64
N ARG A 174 17.21 11.86 -7.21
CA ARG A 174 16.15 12.83 -7.02
C ARG A 174 15.51 13.26 -8.34
N LYS A 175 16.33 13.50 -9.39
CA LYS A 175 15.82 13.86 -10.73
C LYS A 175 14.93 12.74 -11.29
N ASP A 176 15.34 11.48 -11.14
CA ASP A 176 14.54 10.33 -11.59
C ASP A 176 13.24 10.23 -10.80
N TYR A 177 13.27 10.38 -9.49
CA TYR A 177 12.07 10.42 -8.66
C TYR A 177 11.11 11.56 -9.07
N ILE A 178 11.61 12.78 -9.32
CA ILE A 178 10.79 13.91 -9.78
C ILE A 178 10.16 13.61 -11.15
N LYS A 179 10.86 12.93 -12.05
CA LYS A 179 10.28 12.48 -13.34
C LYS A 179 9.08 11.56 -13.12
N THR A 180 9.15 10.63 -12.16
CA THR A 180 8.03 9.73 -11.88
C THR A 180 6.80 10.48 -11.36
N LEU A 181 7.01 11.49 -10.52
CA LEU A 181 5.92 12.36 -10.05
C LEU A 181 5.30 13.17 -11.19
N LYS A 182 6.12 13.73 -12.11
CA LYS A 182 5.64 14.43 -13.30
C LYS A 182 4.88 13.53 -14.29
N SER A 183 5.18 12.22 -14.35
CA SER A 183 4.34 11.25 -15.08
C SER A 183 3.00 11.05 -14.39
N ALA A 184 2.99 10.94 -13.08
CA ALA A 184 1.78 10.79 -12.28
C ALA A 184 0.87 12.03 -12.34
N ASP A 185 1.41 13.25 -12.53
CA ASP A 185 0.63 14.47 -12.84
C ASP A 185 -0.23 14.31 -14.11
N LYS A 186 0.19 13.43 -15.03
CA LYS A 186 -0.53 13.09 -16.27
C LYS A 186 -1.34 11.79 -16.13
N SER A 187 -1.61 11.35 -14.92
CA SER A 187 -2.31 10.10 -14.59
C SER A 187 -1.57 8.81 -14.97
N ASP A 188 -0.28 8.88 -15.35
CA ASP A 188 0.56 7.69 -15.54
C ASP A 188 1.37 7.42 -14.26
N TYR A 189 0.83 6.52 -13.44
CA TYR A 189 1.44 6.12 -12.17
C TYR A 189 2.48 5.00 -12.32
N THR A 190 2.59 4.37 -13.49
CA THR A 190 3.49 3.22 -13.72
C THR A 190 4.93 3.53 -13.33
N PRO A 191 5.55 4.66 -13.75
CA PRO A 191 6.93 4.94 -13.38
C PRO A 191 7.14 5.14 -11.87
N LEU A 192 6.14 5.69 -11.15
CA LEU A 192 6.24 5.87 -9.70
C LEU A 192 6.10 4.52 -8.97
N VAL A 193 5.19 3.66 -9.41
CA VAL A 193 5.03 2.29 -8.90
C VAL A 193 6.31 1.49 -9.09
N ASP A 194 6.90 1.53 -10.29
CA ASP A 194 8.14 0.84 -10.59
C ASP A 194 9.31 1.36 -9.75
N PHE A 195 9.37 2.68 -9.54
CA PHE A 195 10.36 3.28 -8.67
C PHE A 195 10.21 2.79 -7.23
N MET A 196 8.99 2.75 -6.69
CA MET A 196 8.72 2.23 -5.34
C MET A 196 9.06 0.74 -5.23
N LYS A 197 8.69 -0.07 -6.23
CA LYS A 197 9.04 -1.50 -6.29
C LYS A 197 10.55 -1.73 -6.36
N LYS A 198 11.28 -0.96 -7.15
CA LYS A 198 12.75 -0.98 -7.21
C LYS A 198 13.41 -0.67 -5.87
N LEU A 199 12.75 0.13 -5.03
CA LEU A 199 13.19 0.43 -3.66
C LEU A 199 12.72 -0.59 -2.62
N GLY A 200 12.10 -1.69 -3.03
CA GLY A 200 11.69 -2.78 -2.15
C GLY A 200 10.21 -2.80 -1.76
N ALA A 201 9.38 -1.89 -2.29
CA ALA A 201 7.94 -1.99 -2.08
C ALA A 201 7.40 -3.27 -2.74
N THR A 202 6.64 -4.05 -2.00
CA THR A 202 6.01 -5.27 -2.54
C THR A 202 4.59 -5.42 -2.03
N ASP A 203 3.72 -5.86 -2.93
CA ASP A 203 2.41 -6.37 -2.55
C ASP A 203 2.55 -7.72 -1.83
N PRO A 204 1.60 -8.12 -0.96
CA PRO A 204 1.62 -9.46 -0.37
C PRO A 204 1.41 -10.50 -1.46
N SER A 205 1.94 -11.70 -1.25
CA SER A 205 1.61 -12.82 -2.13
C SER A 205 0.12 -13.15 -2.03
N LEU A 206 -0.46 -13.72 -3.09
CA LEU A 206 -1.89 -14.07 -3.12
C LEU A 206 -2.27 -15.02 -1.99
N SER A 207 -1.42 -16.00 -1.69
CA SER A 207 -1.64 -16.97 -0.63
C SER A 207 -1.59 -16.35 0.77
N GLU A 208 -0.66 -15.44 1.04
CA GLU A 208 -0.60 -14.72 2.32
C GLU A 208 -1.78 -13.75 2.47
N LEU A 209 -2.17 -13.07 1.39
CA LEU A 209 -3.33 -12.20 1.36
C LEU A 209 -4.60 -12.97 1.72
N ILE A 210 -4.93 -14.03 0.97
CA ILE A 210 -6.17 -14.83 1.13
C ILE A 210 -6.21 -15.51 2.50
N LYS A 211 -5.07 -15.95 3.03
CA LYS A 211 -4.96 -16.53 4.36
C LYS A 211 -5.20 -15.52 5.48
N SER A 212 -4.95 -14.23 5.23
CA SER A 212 -4.96 -13.21 6.27
C SER A 212 -6.37 -13.01 6.85
N SER A 213 -6.44 -12.77 8.17
CA SER A 213 -7.70 -12.38 8.82
C SER A 213 -8.22 -11.05 8.28
N PHE A 214 -7.30 -10.15 7.92
CA PHE A 214 -7.63 -8.85 7.31
C PHE A 214 -8.41 -9.02 6.02
N TYR A 215 -7.97 -9.91 5.10
CA TYR A 215 -8.68 -10.19 3.86
C TYR A 215 -10.12 -10.65 4.13
N ARG A 216 -10.30 -11.60 5.03
CA ARG A 216 -11.62 -12.18 5.33
C ARG A 216 -12.60 -11.19 5.93
N THR A 217 -12.11 -10.22 6.70
CA THR A 217 -12.95 -9.27 7.44
C THR A 217 -13.16 -7.93 6.74
N HIS A 218 -12.22 -7.50 5.88
CA HIS A 218 -12.22 -6.14 5.34
C HIS A 218 -12.29 -6.07 3.81
N ILE A 219 -11.78 -7.08 3.11
CA ILE A 219 -11.68 -7.08 1.64
C ILE A 219 -12.24 -8.35 0.98
N SER A 220 -13.18 -9.02 1.62
CA SER A 220 -13.90 -10.17 1.03
C SER A 220 -14.92 -9.73 -0.03
N GLY A 221 -15.46 -10.69 -0.78
CA GLY A 221 -16.44 -10.43 -1.84
C GLY A 221 -15.85 -9.73 -3.07
N GLU A 222 -16.61 -8.81 -3.67
CA GLU A 222 -16.24 -8.12 -4.91
C GLU A 222 -14.93 -7.30 -4.76
N LYS A 223 -14.70 -6.71 -3.61
CA LYS A 223 -13.46 -5.97 -3.31
C LYS A 223 -12.24 -6.88 -3.33
N GLY A 224 -12.35 -8.01 -2.66
CA GLY A 224 -11.29 -9.00 -2.65
C GLY A 224 -11.01 -9.56 -4.04
N LEU A 225 -12.05 -9.80 -4.82
CA LEU A 225 -11.93 -10.23 -6.22
C LEU A 225 -11.20 -9.20 -7.06
N ALA A 226 -11.52 -7.90 -6.93
CA ALA A 226 -10.88 -6.81 -7.66
C ALA A 226 -9.38 -6.71 -7.33
N ILE A 227 -9.00 -6.79 -6.05
CA ILE A 227 -7.60 -6.76 -5.61
C ILE A 227 -6.83 -7.98 -6.11
N VAL A 228 -7.40 -9.20 -5.98
CA VAL A 228 -6.75 -10.42 -6.49
C VAL A 228 -6.55 -10.33 -7.99
N LYS A 229 -7.52 -9.79 -8.73
CA LYS A 229 -7.42 -9.57 -10.18
C LYS A 229 -6.33 -8.56 -10.53
N ALA A 230 -6.21 -7.45 -9.78
CA ALA A 230 -5.13 -6.48 -9.97
C ALA A 230 -3.76 -7.10 -9.71
N LEU A 231 -3.60 -7.87 -8.63
CA LEU A 231 -2.35 -8.56 -8.30
C LEU A 231 -1.95 -9.56 -9.39
N LEU A 232 -2.89 -10.36 -9.88
CA LEU A 232 -2.63 -11.31 -10.99
C LEU A 232 -2.21 -10.58 -12.27
N ARG A 233 -2.89 -9.49 -12.63
CA ARG A 233 -2.54 -8.65 -13.79
C ARG A 233 -1.17 -7.97 -13.64
N SER A 234 -0.75 -7.66 -12.40
CA SER A 234 0.57 -7.10 -12.11
C SER A 234 1.70 -8.13 -12.08
N GLY A 235 1.39 -9.42 -12.36
CA GLY A 235 2.38 -10.50 -12.45
C GLY A 235 2.53 -11.35 -11.18
N SER A 236 1.63 -11.21 -10.19
CA SER A 236 1.62 -12.14 -9.05
C SER A 236 1.31 -13.56 -9.51
N SER A 237 2.07 -14.55 -9.03
CA SER A 237 1.86 -15.94 -9.43
C SER A 237 0.58 -16.52 -8.81
N PRO A 238 -0.32 -17.13 -9.60
CA PRO A 238 -1.49 -17.83 -9.07
C PRO A 238 -1.10 -19.11 -8.31
N ASN A 239 0.14 -19.59 -8.51
CA ASN A 239 0.70 -20.80 -7.93
C ASN A 239 1.63 -20.54 -6.73
N ASP A 240 1.69 -19.33 -6.21
CA ASP A 240 2.47 -19.02 -5.03
C ASP A 240 2.01 -19.81 -3.79
N GLN A 241 2.86 -19.84 -2.79
CA GLN A 241 2.56 -20.53 -1.54
C GLN A 241 3.05 -19.72 -0.35
N THR A 242 2.35 -19.82 0.77
CA THR A 242 2.80 -19.28 2.04
C THR A 242 4.06 -20.00 2.52
N SER A 243 4.77 -19.39 3.47
CA SER A 243 5.90 -20.03 4.18
C SER A 243 5.55 -21.42 4.74
N ASN A 244 4.27 -21.66 5.03
CA ASN A 244 3.75 -22.94 5.51
C ASN A 244 3.27 -23.86 4.36
N GLY A 245 3.52 -23.53 3.09
CA GLY A 245 3.18 -24.33 1.93
C GLY A 245 1.69 -24.38 1.57
N HIS A 246 0.88 -23.44 2.07
CA HIS A 246 -0.52 -23.30 1.63
C HIS A 246 -0.56 -22.50 0.34
N ARG A 247 -1.31 -22.94 -0.66
CA ARG A 247 -1.47 -22.25 -1.95
C ARG A 247 -2.75 -21.43 -2.01
N ALA A 248 -2.74 -20.36 -2.81
CA ALA A 248 -3.87 -19.47 -2.99
C ALA A 248 -5.16 -20.20 -3.40
N LEU A 249 -5.05 -21.15 -4.36
CA LEU A 249 -6.19 -21.90 -4.86
C LEU A 249 -6.86 -22.76 -3.76
N GLN A 250 -6.08 -23.58 -3.01
CA GLN A 250 -6.63 -24.38 -1.93
C GLN A 250 -7.20 -23.54 -0.78
N LEU A 251 -6.55 -22.41 -0.47
CA LEU A 251 -7.03 -21.47 0.55
C LEU A 251 -8.37 -20.86 0.13
N SER A 252 -8.54 -20.51 -1.14
CA SER A 252 -9.78 -19.97 -1.69
C SER A 252 -10.91 -21.00 -1.63
N VAL A 253 -10.64 -22.26 -1.98
CA VAL A 253 -11.62 -23.35 -1.84
C VAL A 253 -12.03 -23.52 -0.38
N LYS A 254 -11.04 -23.64 0.54
CA LYS A 254 -11.30 -23.79 1.99
C LYS A 254 -12.12 -22.64 2.58
N ALA A 255 -11.96 -21.44 2.03
CA ALA A 255 -12.66 -20.23 2.48
C ALA A 255 -14.04 -20.03 1.80
N GLY A 256 -14.37 -20.82 0.77
CA GLY A 256 -15.61 -20.66 0.01
C GLY A 256 -15.62 -19.48 -0.96
N PHE A 257 -14.45 -19.00 -1.41
CA PHE A 257 -14.33 -17.88 -2.32
C PHE A 257 -14.40 -18.32 -3.78
N GLU A 258 -15.59 -18.72 -4.23
CA GLU A 258 -15.81 -19.36 -5.55
C GLU A 258 -15.33 -18.50 -6.73
N GLU A 259 -15.61 -17.20 -6.71
CA GLU A 259 -15.18 -16.30 -7.79
C GLU A 259 -13.64 -16.14 -7.85
N ILE A 260 -12.97 -16.20 -6.70
CA ILE A 260 -11.51 -16.19 -6.65
C ILE A 260 -10.94 -17.52 -7.16
N VAL A 261 -11.60 -18.65 -6.83
CA VAL A 261 -11.23 -19.97 -7.39
C VAL A 261 -11.28 -19.93 -8.90
N LYS A 262 -12.39 -19.45 -9.48
CA LYS A 262 -12.54 -19.30 -10.94
C LYS A 262 -11.49 -18.39 -11.54
N LEU A 263 -11.22 -17.24 -10.89
CA LEU A 263 -10.24 -16.26 -11.33
C LEU A 263 -8.83 -16.86 -11.32
N LEU A 264 -8.40 -17.51 -10.24
CA LEU A 264 -7.08 -18.14 -10.13
C LEU A 264 -6.85 -19.19 -11.23
N VAL A 265 -7.87 -20.02 -11.49
CA VAL A 265 -7.80 -21.03 -12.58
C VAL A 265 -7.73 -20.37 -13.96
N THR A 266 -8.41 -19.22 -14.16
CA THR A 266 -8.32 -18.46 -15.42
C THR A 266 -6.91 -17.88 -15.65
N PHE A 267 -6.15 -17.69 -14.58
CA PHE A 267 -4.74 -17.27 -14.63
C PHE A 267 -3.76 -18.45 -14.44
N ASP A 268 -4.15 -19.65 -14.86
CA ASP A 268 -3.33 -20.86 -14.90
C ASP A 268 -2.86 -21.38 -13.51
N ALA A 269 -3.74 -21.26 -12.49
CA ALA A 269 -3.53 -21.98 -11.24
C ALA A 269 -3.61 -23.50 -11.47
N ASP A 270 -2.62 -24.24 -10.96
CA ASP A 270 -2.56 -25.70 -11.07
C ASP A 270 -3.66 -26.35 -10.24
N VAL A 271 -4.63 -26.98 -10.92
CA VAL A 271 -5.82 -27.60 -10.33
C VAL A 271 -5.56 -28.97 -9.65
N ASP A 272 -4.40 -29.58 -9.91
CA ASP A 272 -4.02 -30.90 -9.37
C ASP A 272 -2.96 -30.83 -8.26
N THR A 273 -2.49 -29.63 -7.92
CA THR A 273 -1.50 -29.46 -6.87
C THR A 273 -2.02 -29.92 -5.51
N LYS A 274 -1.23 -30.70 -4.80
CA LYS A 274 -1.56 -31.17 -3.45
C LYS A 274 -1.12 -30.19 -2.38
N ASP A 275 -1.95 -30.00 -1.36
CA ASP A 275 -1.60 -29.29 -0.13
C ASP A 275 -0.77 -30.19 0.81
N LYS A 276 -0.36 -29.66 1.99
CA LYS A 276 0.38 -30.44 3.00
C LYS A 276 -0.34 -31.67 3.53
N SER A 277 -1.65 -31.70 3.40
CA SER A 277 -2.47 -32.88 3.77
C SER A 277 -2.59 -33.88 2.61
N GLY A 278 -1.91 -33.60 1.48
CA GLY A 278 -1.94 -34.42 0.28
C GLY A 278 -3.24 -34.27 -0.54
N LEU A 279 -4.07 -33.26 -0.26
CA LEU A 279 -5.34 -33.04 -0.91
C LEU A 279 -5.21 -32.07 -2.09
N THR A 280 -5.86 -32.42 -3.22
CA THR A 280 -6.04 -31.53 -4.35
C THR A 280 -7.19 -30.51 -4.11
N PRO A 281 -7.26 -29.39 -4.86
CA PRO A 281 -8.40 -28.47 -4.78
C PRO A 281 -9.76 -29.14 -4.99
N PHE A 282 -9.85 -30.08 -5.96
CA PHE A 282 -11.03 -30.90 -6.18
C PHE A 282 -11.44 -31.70 -4.94
N GLN A 283 -10.48 -32.41 -4.33
CA GLN A 283 -10.73 -33.21 -3.13
C GLN A 283 -11.17 -32.34 -1.93
N ILE A 284 -10.63 -31.15 -1.79
CA ILE A 284 -11.06 -30.19 -0.75
C ILE A 284 -12.51 -29.76 -1.00
N ALA A 285 -12.89 -29.44 -2.24
CA ALA A 285 -14.27 -29.08 -2.60
C ALA A 285 -15.25 -30.22 -2.29
N VAL A 286 -14.86 -31.45 -2.62
CA VAL A 286 -15.66 -32.68 -2.27
C VAL A 286 -15.84 -32.82 -0.75
N MET A 287 -14.77 -32.64 0.02
CA MET A 287 -14.84 -32.72 1.49
C MET A 287 -15.74 -31.64 2.11
N GLN A 288 -15.90 -30.51 1.44
CA GLN A 288 -16.84 -29.44 1.82
C GLN A 288 -18.23 -29.62 1.26
N GLU A 289 -18.49 -30.70 0.51
CA GLU A 289 -19.76 -30.97 -0.21
C GLU A 289 -20.12 -29.84 -1.21
N ASN A 290 -19.14 -29.08 -1.66
CA ASN A 290 -19.34 -28.04 -2.66
C ASN A 290 -19.26 -28.62 -4.08
N LYS A 291 -20.39 -29.15 -4.55
CA LYS A 291 -20.49 -29.76 -5.88
C LYS A 291 -20.17 -28.78 -7.00
N VAL A 292 -20.59 -27.51 -6.87
CA VAL A 292 -20.38 -26.48 -7.91
C VAL A 292 -18.87 -26.25 -8.17
N VAL A 293 -18.08 -26.11 -7.12
CA VAL A 293 -16.62 -25.92 -7.24
C VAL A 293 -15.94 -27.22 -7.68
N ALA A 294 -16.41 -28.38 -7.21
CA ALA A 294 -15.86 -29.66 -7.62
C ALA A 294 -16.10 -29.92 -9.12
N ASP A 295 -17.32 -29.72 -9.62
CA ASP A 295 -17.65 -29.85 -11.04
C ASP A 295 -16.87 -28.82 -11.90
N PHE A 296 -16.67 -27.62 -11.41
CA PHE A 296 -15.84 -26.63 -12.07
C PHE A 296 -14.41 -27.16 -12.26
N PHE A 297 -13.80 -27.74 -11.25
CA PHE A 297 -12.44 -28.33 -11.38
C PHE A 297 -12.39 -29.46 -12.41
N LEU A 298 -13.41 -30.35 -12.42
CA LEU A 298 -13.51 -31.40 -13.43
C LEU A 298 -13.63 -30.82 -14.84
N SER A 299 -14.40 -29.75 -15.03
CA SER A 299 -14.51 -29.04 -16.32
C SER A 299 -13.19 -28.42 -16.79
N LYS A 300 -12.25 -28.19 -15.86
CA LYS A 300 -10.90 -27.67 -16.11
C LYS A 300 -9.83 -28.75 -16.17
N GLY A 301 -10.24 -30.03 -16.22
CA GLY A 301 -9.33 -31.16 -16.40
C GLY A 301 -8.69 -31.69 -15.12
N ALA A 302 -9.18 -31.30 -13.95
CA ALA A 302 -8.71 -31.86 -12.69
C ALA A 302 -9.00 -33.37 -12.62
N LYS A 303 -8.09 -34.13 -12.01
CA LYS A 303 -8.25 -35.57 -11.82
C LYS A 303 -9.39 -35.87 -10.85
N GLN A 304 -10.37 -36.63 -11.33
CA GLN A 304 -11.51 -37.10 -10.53
C GLN A 304 -11.06 -38.23 -9.60
N GLN A 305 -10.46 -37.87 -8.45
CA GLN A 305 -10.02 -38.83 -7.45
C GLN A 305 -10.73 -38.54 -6.12
N PRO A 306 -11.30 -39.56 -5.48
CA PRO A 306 -11.94 -39.38 -4.17
C PRO A 306 -10.87 -38.96 -3.13
N PRO A 307 -11.21 -38.09 -2.17
CA PRO A 307 -10.33 -37.79 -1.05
C PRO A 307 -10.16 -39.01 -0.13
N PRO A 308 -9.07 -39.14 0.61
CA PRO A 308 -8.86 -40.26 1.52
C PRO A 308 -9.76 -40.22 2.75
N GLY A 309 -9.99 -41.40 3.37
CA GLY A 309 -10.71 -41.53 4.63
C GLY A 309 -12.21 -41.15 4.52
N ILE A 310 -12.70 -40.40 5.48
CA ILE A 310 -14.12 -39.93 5.56
C ILE A 310 -14.55 -39.17 4.28
N GLY A 311 -13.61 -38.65 3.52
CA GLY A 311 -13.89 -37.99 2.25
C GLY A 311 -14.52 -38.91 1.19
N TYR A 312 -14.30 -40.23 1.27
CA TYR A 312 -14.96 -41.18 0.36
C TYR A 312 -16.50 -41.14 0.44
N GLU A 313 -17.05 -41.06 1.64
CA GLU A 313 -18.49 -40.99 1.82
C GLU A 313 -19.10 -39.74 1.17
N LYS A 314 -18.40 -38.58 1.35
CA LYS A 314 -18.80 -37.33 0.74
C LYS A 314 -18.66 -37.35 -0.78
N TYR A 315 -17.62 -37.99 -1.29
CA TYR A 315 -17.43 -38.19 -2.73
C TYR A 315 -18.61 -38.97 -3.32
N TYR A 316 -18.96 -40.14 -2.75
CA TYR A 316 -20.07 -40.96 -3.22
C TYR A 316 -21.43 -40.27 -3.08
N LYS A 317 -21.63 -39.45 -2.06
CA LYS A 317 -22.81 -38.62 -1.92
C LYS A 317 -23.01 -37.65 -3.08
N LEU A 318 -21.93 -37.09 -3.59
CA LEU A 318 -21.94 -36.07 -4.68
C LEU A 318 -21.95 -36.70 -6.08
N TYR A 319 -21.32 -37.88 -6.26
CA TYR A 319 -21.00 -38.47 -7.56
C TYR A 319 -21.43 -39.94 -7.69
N ARG A 320 -22.27 -40.41 -6.78
CA ARG A 320 -22.93 -41.72 -6.96
C ARG A 320 -24.14 -41.53 -7.88
N GLU A 321 -24.11 -42.18 -9.04
CA GLU A 321 -25.29 -42.45 -9.82
C GLU A 321 -26.12 -43.54 -9.17
#